data_6083b7a9052c41e0883b3aa1c7e5aa86
#
_entry.id   6083b7a9052c41e0883b3aa1c7e5aa86
#
_cell.length_a   1.000
_cell.length_b   1.000
_cell.length_c   1.000
_cell.angle_alpha   90.00
_cell.angle_beta   90.00
_cell.angle_gamma   90.00
#
_symmetry.space_group_name_H-M   'P 1'
#
loop_
_entity.id
_entity.type
_entity.pdbx_description
1 polymer ?
#
loop_
_entity_poly.entity_id
_entity_poly.type
_entity_poly.pdbx_seq_one_letter_code
_entity_poly.pdbx_strand_id
1 'polypeptide(L)'
;MRARTLLVAWAMLAPLGGQVRAGPAGPAALPPVIAPAALGKPSFDETFTQFDAGVDQTRPARPHRWRTVLGNGGPAAAANRTISGMSLGVDRDFHGADNGAPVGIDPFSTGPQGLTITARKVDAVTQVRLFGRQWASGQVTTKFSFEQLYGYFEAEMDLPVCQKGAWPAFWLVPAKGPWPLHGEIDAPETIGDGKVYWTAITREAGRRDQQHITTPGDCTRRWHRYGVLWRPDSIGYYYDGHLVGQVRTPADYVEPMYMILDLGVGGSWPGPPDPAATQITMRVRRVTAWPLPR
;
A
#
# COMPACT_ATOMS: atom_id res chain seq x y z
N MET A 1 17.06 -71.65 -36.10
CA MET A 1 17.09 -70.57 -35.10
C MET A 1 15.68 -70.10 -34.89
N ARG A 2 15.07 -70.40 -33.73
CA ARG A 2 13.69 -70.03 -33.41
C ARG A 2 13.72 -68.90 -32.36
N ALA A 3 13.18 -67.74 -32.71
CA ALA A 3 13.04 -66.60 -31.79
C ALA A 3 11.86 -66.86 -30.83
N ARG A 4 12.11 -66.78 -29.52
CA ARG A 4 11.09 -66.85 -28.47
C ARG A 4 10.64 -65.42 -28.15
N THR A 5 9.37 -65.18 -28.41
CA THR A 5 8.70 -63.93 -28.03
C THR A 5 8.28 -64.05 -26.56
N LEU A 6 8.77 -63.14 -25.68
CA LEU A 6 8.34 -62.98 -24.28
C LEU A 6 7.21 -62.02 -24.25
N LEU A 7 6.00 -62.44 -23.84
CA LEU A 7 4.87 -61.58 -23.47
C LEU A 7 5.09 -61.07 -22.04
N VAL A 8 5.22 -59.75 -21.88
CA VAL A 8 5.20 -59.08 -20.58
C VAL A 8 3.77 -58.62 -20.30
N ALA A 9 3.15 -59.23 -19.29
CA ALA A 9 1.83 -58.83 -18.79
C ALA A 9 1.96 -57.56 -17.93
N TRP A 10 1.28 -56.51 -18.33
CA TRP A 10 1.12 -55.30 -17.52
C TRP A 10 -0.03 -55.49 -16.53
N ALA A 11 0.27 -55.56 -15.25
CA ALA A 11 -0.74 -55.47 -14.19
C ALA A 11 -1.16 -54.00 -14.00
N MET A 12 -2.40 -53.70 -14.29
CA MET A 12 -3.00 -52.37 -13.96
C MET A 12 -3.24 -52.28 -12.45
N LEU A 13 -2.48 -51.44 -11.78
CA LEU A 13 -2.76 -51.01 -10.42
C LEU A 13 -3.84 -49.91 -10.49
N ALA A 14 -5.01 -50.21 -9.94
CA ALA A 14 -6.07 -49.22 -9.73
C ALA A 14 -5.62 -48.13 -8.71
N PRO A 15 -5.91 -46.84 -8.93
CA PRO A 15 -5.60 -45.82 -7.93
C PRO A 15 -6.52 -45.96 -6.74
N LEU A 16 -5.97 -46.13 -5.54
CA LEU A 16 -6.67 -45.97 -4.27
C LEU A 16 -7.15 -44.54 -4.17
N GLY A 17 -8.46 -44.34 -4.30
CA GLY A 17 -9.13 -43.05 -4.10
C GLY A 17 -8.96 -42.58 -2.66
N GLY A 18 -7.97 -41.74 -2.42
CA GLY A 18 -7.85 -41.00 -1.16
C GLY A 18 -9.04 -40.03 -1.05
N GLN A 19 -9.95 -40.25 -0.11
CA GLN A 19 -10.97 -39.27 0.26
C GLN A 19 -10.24 -38.04 0.83
N VAL A 20 -10.26 -36.92 0.10
CA VAL A 20 -9.90 -35.61 0.62
C VAL A 20 -10.94 -35.26 1.68
N ARG A 21 -10.57 -35.38 2.95
CA ARG A 21 -11.38 -34.85 4.04
C ARG A 21 -11.44 -33.32 3.84
N ALA A 22 -12.63 -32.80 3.60
CA ALA A 22 -12.92 -31.39 3.66
C ALA A 22 -12.48 -30.89 5.05
N GLY A 23 -11.51 -29.99 5.11
CA GLY A 23 -11.17 -29.28 6.35
C GLY A 23 -12.39 -28.50 6.84
N PRO A 24 -12.39 -28.03 8.12
CA PRO A 24 -13.49 -27.25 8.65
C PRO A 24 -13.75 -26.05 7.70
N ALA A 25 -15.03 -25.85 7.36
CA ALA A 25 -15.44 -24.72 6.54
C ALA A 25 -14.90 -23.43 7.17
N GLY A 26 -14.02 -22.72 6.45
CA GLY A 26 -13.54 -21.42 6.88
C GLY A 26 -14.70 -20.44 7.08
N PRO A 27 -14.51 -19.34 7.79
CA PRO A 27 -15.56 -18.35 8.03
C PRO A 27 -16.20 -17.97 6.68
N ALA A 28 -17.54 -17.81 6.69
CA ALA A 28 -18.33 -17.54 5.49
C ALA A 28 -17.71 -16.40 4.67
N ALA A 29 -17.57 -16.60 3.36
CA ALA A 29 -17.04 -15.58 2.45
C ALA A 29 -17.87 -14.31 2.56
N LEU A 30 -17.20 -13.16 2.77
CA LEU A 30 -17.89 -11.88 2.68
C LEU A 30 -18.43 -11.70 1.24
N PRO A 31 -19.58 -11.02 1.08
CA PRO A 31 -20.19 -10.86 -0.24
C PRO A 31 -19.28 -10.05 -1.18
N PRO A 32 -19.47 -10.16 -2.51
CA PRO A 32 -18.73 -9.37 -3.51
C PRO A 32 -18.87 -7.85 -3.35
N VAL A 33 -19.81 -7.39 -2.54
CA VAL A 33 -20.01 -5.99 -2.17
C VAL A 33 -19.80 -5.85 -0.67
N ILE A 34 -18.88 -4.98 -0.28
CA ILE A 34 -18.64 -4.64 1.14
C ILE A 34 -19.31 -3.31 1.47
N ALA A 35 -20.24 -3.37 2.42
CA ALA A 35 -20.78 -2.19 3.08
C ALA A 35 -20.08 -2.02 4.44
N PRO A 36 -19.35 -0.91 4.72
CA PRO A 36 -18.65 -0.70 5.99
C PRO A 36 -19.51 -0.92 7.23
N ALA A 37 -20.79 -0.54 7.17
CA ALA A 37 -21.75 -0.74 8.27
C ALA A 37 -21.96 -2.22 8.64
N ALA A 38 -21.75 -3.16 7.71
CA ALA A 38 -21.86 -4.59 7.94
C ALA A 38 -20.61 -5.20 8.62
N LEU A 39 -19.49 -4.47 8.65
CA LEU A 39 -18.23 -4.94 9.24
C LEU A 39 -18.15 -4.72 10.75
N GLY A 40 -19.15 -4.06 11.35
CA GLY A 40 -19.17 -3.78 12.78
C GLY A 40 -18.27 -2.60 13.18
N LYS A 41 -17.72 -2.65 14.39
CA LYS A 41 -16.89 -1.55 14.93
C LYS A 41 -15.49 -1.61 14.32
N PRO A 42 -14.98 -0.50 13.74
CA PRO A 42 -13.62 -0.45 13.24
C PRO A 42 -12.59 -0.54 14.38
N SER A 43 -11.45 -1.14 14.09
CA SER A 43 -10.25 -1.15 14.95
C SER A 43 -9.41 0.12 14.77
N PHE A 44 -9.52 0.76 13.61
CA PHE A 44 -8.90 2.06 13.31
C PHE A 44 -9.89 2.90 12.49
N ASP A 45 -9.99 4.19 12.82
CA ASP A 45 -10.84 5.14 12.12
C ASP A 45 -10.22 6.54 12.19
N GLU A 46 -9.88 7.10 11.03
CA GLU A 46 -9.26 8.40 10.87
C GLU A 46 -10.01 9.24 9.86
N THR A 47 -10.41 10.42 10.24
CA THR A 47 -11.12 11.39 9.39
C THR A 47 -10.32 12.67 9.12
N PHE A 48 -9.11 12.74 9.66
CA PHE A 48 -8.19 13.88 9.51
C PHE A 48 -8.76 15.23 9.96
N THR A 49 -9.75 15.22 10.85
CA THR A 49 -10.26 16.46 11.49
C THR A 49 -9.20 17.11 12.38
N GLN A 50 -8.29 16.28 12.90
CA GLN A 50 -7.06 16.69 13.57
C GLN A 50 -5.94 15.81 13.01
N PHE A 51 -4.90 16.44 12.49
CA PHE A 51 -3.77 15.73 11.92
C PHE A 51 -2.66 15.61 12.95
N ASP A 52 -2.65 14.48 13.68
CA ASP A 52 -1.61 14.14 14.64
C ASP A 52 -0.52 13.34 13.92
N ALA A 53 0.55 14.02 13.49
CA ALA A 53 1.67 13.43 12.77
C ALA A 53 3.02 13.91 13.31
N GLY A 54 4.01 13.01 13.30
CA GLY A 54 5.38 13.29 13.75
C GLY A 54 6.42 12.37 13.15
N VAL A 55 7.64 12.47 13.67
CA VAL A 55 8.84 11.73 13.19
C VAL A 55 9.28 10.64 14.18
N ASP A 56 8.35 9.95 14.82
CA ASP A 56 8.67 8.89 15.79
C ASP A 56 9.71 7.91 15.24
N GLN A 57 10.83 7.76 15.90
CA GLN A 57 11.95 6.92 15.44
C GLN A 57 11.91 5.51 16.01
N THR A 58 11.31 5.38 17.20
CA THR A 58 11.09 4.12 17.90
C THR A 58 9.65 4.11 18.36
N ARG A 59 9.15 2.96 18.85
CA ARG A 59 7.78 2.91 19.42
C ARG A 59 7.76 3.65 20.77
N PRO A 60 7.28 4.90 20.86
CA PRO A 60 7.16 5.63 22.09
C PRO A 60 5.95 5.13 22.89
N ALA A 61 5.87 5.51 24.20
CA ALA A 61 4.72 5.18 25.05
C ALA A 61 3.40 5.78 24.53
N ARG A 62 3.48 6.93 23.85
CA ARG A 62 2.37 7.62 23.17
C ARG A 62 2.82 8.04 21.78
N PRO A 63 2.70 7.17 20.77
CA PRO A 63 3.07 7.50 19.40
C PRO A 63 2.10 8.53 18.83
N HIS A 64 2.59 9.36 17.90
CA HIS A 64 1.71 10.08 17.00
C HIS A 64 0.82 9.10 16.25
N ARG A 65 -0.39 9.50 15.91
CA ARG A 65 -1.30 8.68 15.13
C ARG A 65 -0.73 8.34 13.76
N TRP A 66 -0.05 9.32 13.15
CA TRP A 66 0.68 9.16 11.91
C TRP A 66 2.15 9.52 12.07
N ARG A 67 2.98 8.93 11.26
CA ARG A 67 4.40 9.17 11.19
C ARG A 67 4.76 9.62 9.77
N THR A 68 5.57 10.67 9.64
CA THR A 68 5.93 11.26 8.34
C THR A 68 7.19 10.66 7.69
N VAL A 69 7.79 9.66 8.34
CA VAL A 69 8.99 8.95 7.83
C VAL A 69 8.75 7.45 7.84
N LEU A 70 9.32 6.73 6.86
CA LEU A 70 9.32 5.27 6.81
C LEU A 70 10.51 4.71 7.61
N GLY A 71 10.56 3.39 7.74
CA GLY A 71 11.70 2.70 8.36
C GLY A 71 11.98 3.07 9.83
N ASN A 72 13.13 2.65 10.35
CA ASN A 72 13.59 2.86 11.73
C ASN A 72 14.82 3.77 11.81
N GLY A 73 15.23 4.38 10.70
CA GLY A 73 16.38 5.29 10.66
C GLY A 73 16.03 6.70 11.14
N GLY A 74 17.05 7.53 11.30
CA GLY A 74 16.84 8.92 11.67
C GLY A 74 15.99 9.67 10.63
N PRO A 75 15.23 10.69 11.05
CA PRO A 75 14.30 11.43 10.19
C PRO A 75 14.99 12.21 9.07
N ALA A 76 16.30 12.45 9.17
CA ALA A 76 17.10 13.09 8.12
C ALA A 76 17.58 12.14 7.03
N ALA A 77 17.48 10.81 7.22
CA ALA A 77 18.00 9.86 6.23
C ALA A 77 17.13 9.80 4.98
N ALA A 78 17.72 9.97 3.80
CA ALA A 78 17.03 9.92 2.52
C ALA A 78 16.23 8.62 2.33
N ALA A 79 16.76 7.47 2.76
CA ALA A 79 16.11 6.17 2.65
C ALA A 79 14.76 6.10 3.39
N ASN A 80 14.58 6.88 4.48
CA ASN A 80 13.34 6.94 5.24
C ASN A 80 12.32 7.92 4.67
N ARG A 81 12.70 8.70 3.67
CA ARG A 81 11.90 9.75 3.07
C ARG A 81 11.71 9.61 1.56
N THR A 82 12.46 8.72 0.93
CA THR A 82 12.30 8.49 -0.52
C THR A 82 10.97 7.81 -0.80
N ILE A 83 10.10 8.49 -1.57
CA ILE A 83 8.81 7.97 -2.04
C ILE A 83 8.98 7.40 -3.44
N SER A 84 9.67 8.15 -4.32
CA SER A 84 9.90 7.74 -5.72
C SER A 84 11.27 8.19 -6.23
N GLY A 85 11.56 7.90 -7.50
CA GLY A 85 12.81 8.33 -8.13
C GLY A 85 12.99 9.86 -8.16
N MET A 86 11.93 10.65 -8.17
CA MET A 86 11.98 12.11 -8.32
C MET A 86 11.46 12.89 -7.12
N SER A 87 10.79 12.24 -6.14
CA SER A 87 10.22 12.90 -4.97
C SER A 87 10.79 12.43 -3.65
N LEU A 88 10.82 13.33 -2.68
CA LEU A 88 11.17 13.08 -1.29
C LEU A 88 9.99 13.45 -0.40
N GLY A 89 9.66 12.58 0.57
CA GLY A 89 8.72 12.89 1.64
C GLY A 89 9.33 13.88 2.63
N VAL A 90 8.70 15.02 2.77
CA VAL A 90 9.11 16.05 3.74
C VAL A 90 7.97 16.29 4.74
N ASP A 91 8.27 17.05 5.77
CA ASP A 91 7.33 17.63 6.72
C ASP A 91 7.84 19.01 7.11
N ARG A 92 7.03 19.76 7.88
CA ARG A 92 7.38 21.13 8.30
C ARG A 92 8.73 21.23 9.01
N ASP A 93 9.14 20.15 9.69
CA ASP A 93 10.34 20.12 10.54
C ASP A 93 11.53 19.46 9.83
N PHE A 94 11.42 19.18 8.54
CA PHE A 94 12.52 18.57 7.77
C PHE A 94 13.62 19.59 7.51
N HIS A 95 14.82 19.32 8.05
CA HIS A 95 15.98 20.22 7.99
C HIS A 95 16.83 20.08 6.72
N GLY A 96 16.46 19.19 5.78
CA GLY A 96 17.26 18.97 4.58
C GLY A 96 18.48 18.06 4.78
N ALA A 97 19.17 17.74 3.69
CA ALA A 97 20.37 16.92 3.68
C ALA A 97 21.55 17.55 4.43
N ASP A 98 21.56 18.86 4.51
CA ASP A 98 22.59 19.67 5.20
C ASP A 98 22.33 19.82 6.71
N ASN A 99 21.20 19.31 7.20
CA ASN A 99 20.75 19.46 8.58
C ASN A 99 20.78 20.94 9.06
N GLY A 100 20.54 21.88 8.13
CA GLY A 100 20.48 23.30 8.39
C GLY A 100 19.15 23.76 9.00
N ALA A 101 18.69 24.97 8.66
CA ALA A 101 17.34 25.42 9.01
C ALA A 101 16.29 24.53 8.33
N PRO A 102 15.02 24.45 8.82
CA PRO A 102 13.96 23.73 8.14
C PRO A 102 13.84 24.14 6.67
N VAL A 103 13.54 23.17 5.78
CA VAL A 103 13.34 23.46 4.34
C VAL A 103 12.13 24.36 4.12
N GLY A 104 11.18 24.36 5.07
CA GLY A 104 10.02 25.26 5.05
C GLY A 104 8.91 24.80 4.10
N ILE A 105 8.92 23.55 3.69
CA ILE A 105 7.86 22.94 2.86
C ILE A 105 7.06 21.98 3.72
N ASP A 106 5.78 22.28 3.93
CA ASP A 106 4.81 21.35 4.51
C ASP A 106 3.91 20.84 3.38
N PRO A 107 3.97 19.53 3.04
CA PRO A 107 3.12 18.94 2.00
C PRO A 107 1.71 18.67 2.50
N PHE A 108 1.45 18.78 3.80
CA PHE A 108 0.19 18.40 4.44
C PHE A 108 -0.69 19.61 4.73
N SER A 109 -1.96 19.49 4.43
CA SER A 109 -2.98 20.40 4.91
C SER A 109 -4.26 19.64 5.21
N THR A 110 -5.03 20.11 6.21
CA THR A 110 -6.31 19.52 6.60
C THR A 110 -7.42 20.54 6.47
N GLY A 111 -8.64 20.05 6.27
CA GLY A 111 -9.83 20.85 6.11
C GLY A 111 -11.09 20.00 6.23
N PRO A 112 -12.27 20.57 5.92
CA PRO A 112 -13.55 19.83 6.00
C PRO A 112 -13.61 18.58 5.14
N GLN A 113 -12.71 18.45 4.16
CA GLN A 113 -12.64 17.30 3.26
C GLN A 113 -11.52 16.31 3.61
N GLY A 114 -10.91 16.43 4.80
CA GLY A 114 -9.84 15.55 5.25
C GLY A 114 -8.43 16.08 4.99
N LEU A 115 -7.49 15.17 4.79
CA LEU A 115 -6.08 15.44 4.51
C LEU A 115 -5.86 15.68 3.01
N THR A 116 -5.10 16.72 2.68
CA THR A 116 -4.52 16.92 1.35
C THR A 116 -3.01 16.73 1.43
N ILE A 117 -2.46 15.88 0.57
CA ILE A 117 -1.02 15.75 0.35
C ILE A 117 -0.69 16.42 -0.97
N THR A 118 0.24 17.39 -0.93
CA THR A 118 0.64 18.19 -2.09
C THR A 118 2.11 17.98 -2.40
N ALA A 119 2.40 17.39 -3.53
CA ALA A 119 3.73 17.38 -4.10
C ALA A 119 4.01 18.68 -4.85
N ARG A 120 5.17 19.29 -4.63
CA ARG A 120 5.60 20.55 -5.27
C ARG A 120 6.96 20.37 -5.92
N LYS A 121 7.09 20.85 -7.15
CA LYS A 121 8.38 20.97 -7.83
C LYS A 121 9.20 22.04 -7.11
N VAL A 122 10.48 21.75 -6.87
CA VAL A 122 11.37 22.66 -6.13
C VAL A 122 12.43 23.26 -7.03
N ASP A 123 12.97 24.40 -6.61
CA ASP A 123 14.10 25.06 -7.28
C ASP A 123 15.42 24.30 -7.07
N ALA A 124 16.47 24.70 -7.79
CA ALA A 124 17.76 24.04 -7.77
C ALA A 124 18.45 24.07 -6.37
N VAL A 125 18.24 25.12 -5.59
CA VAL A 125 18.80 25.25 -4.25
C VAL A 125 18.12 24.27 -3.30
N THR A 126 16.82 24.25 -3.31
CA THR A 126 16.01 23.30 -2.51
C THR A 126 16.26 21.85 -2.92
N GLN A 127 16.45 21.58 -4.23
CA GLN A 127 16.74 20.25 -4.74
C GLN A 127 18.01 19.65 -4.08
N VAL A 128 19.06 20.42 -3.91
CA VAL A 128 20.28 19.97 -3.20
C VAL A 128 19.94 19.52 -1.77
N ARG A 129 19.10 20.29 -1.09
CA ARG A 129 18.63 19.96 0.27
C ARG A 129 17.70 18.76 0.32
N LEU A 130 17.08 18.39 -0.78
CA LEU A 130 16.24 17.20 -0.95
C LEU A 130 17.03 16.00 -1.52
N PHE A 131 18.32 15.89 -1.26
CA PHE A 131 19.18 14.81 -1.78
C PHE A 131 19.12 14.70 -3.32
N GLY A 132 18.99 15.80 -4.02
CA GLY A 132 18.89 15.84 -5.49
C GLY A 132 17.47 15.59 -6.03
N ARG A 133 16.46 15.39 -5.17
CA ARG A 133 15.08 15.17 -5.63
C ARG A 133 14.44 16.47 -6.10
N GLN A 134 13.73 16.38 -7.23
CA GLN A 134 13.10 17.53 -7.90
C GLN A 134 11.75 17.93 -7.29
N TRP A 135 11.17 17.05 -6.46
CA TRP A 135 9.85 17.23 -5.88
C TRP A 135 9.88 16.98 -4.38
N ALA A 136 9.34 17.95 -3.63
CA ALA A 136 8.98 17.75 -2.23
C ALA A 136 7.55 17.23 -2.17
N SER A 137 7.32 16.12 -1.45
CA SER A 137 6.02 15.49 -1.32
C SER A 137 5.77 15.00 0.10
N GLY A 138 4.65 14.30 0.34
CA GLY A 138 4.27 13.79 1.63
C GLY A 138 4.05 12.28 1.65
N GLN A 139 4.37 11.69 2.79
CA GLN A 139 4.04 10.31 3.15
C GLN A 139 3.66 10.25 4.62
N VAL A 140 2.68 9.43 4.96
CA VAL A 140 2.30 9.16 6.34
C VAL A 140 2.05 7.68 6.55
N THR A 141 2.40 7.19 7.74
CA THR A 141 2.26 5.78 8.10
C THR A 141 1.76 5.62 9.52
N THR A 142 0.99 4.55 9.77
CA THR A 142 0.56 4.16 11.12
C THR A 142 1.59 3.32 11.86
N LYS A 143 2.82 3.23 11.36
CA LYS A 143 3.90 2.51 12.06
C LYS A 143 4.03 2.99 13.50
N PHE A 144 4.02 2.06 14.46
CA PHE A 144 4.03 2.24 15.91
C PHE A 144 2.69 2.61 16.55
N SER A 145 1.73 3.20 15.83
CA SER A 145 0.41 3.57 16.37
C SER A 145 -0.66 2.51 16.12
N PHE A 146 -0.65 1.89 14.94
CA PHE A 146 -1.61 0.86 14.57
C PHE A 146 -1.00 -0.14 13.59
N GLU A 147 -1.21 -1.41 13.89
CA GLU A 147 -0.87 -2.55 13.05
C GLU A 147 -1.92 -3.65 13.24
N GLN A 148 -2.29 -4.37 12.18
CA GLN A 148 -3.31 -5.42 12.25
C GLN A 148 -2.96 -6.59 11.33
N LEU A 149 -3.17 -7.81 11.84
CA LEU A 149 -3.09 -9.03 11.06
C LEU A 149 -4.49 -9.36 10.55
N TYR A 150 -4.65 -9.44 9.23
CA TYR A 150 -5.92 -9.69 8.53
C TYR A 150 -7.00 -8.64 8.82
N GLY A 151 -8.02 -8.59 7.97
CA GLY A 151 -9.15 -7.68 8.09
C GLY A 151 -9.47 -6.94 6.81
N TYR A 152 -10.38 -6.00 6.91
CA TYR A 152 -10.70 -5.07 5.82
C TYR A 152 -10.08 -3.72 6.11
N PHE A 153 -9.35 -3.18 5.14
CA PHE A 153 -8.73 -1.86 5.19
C PHE A 153 -9.28 -1.04 4.04
N GLU A 154 -9.63 0.20 4.27
CA GLU A 154 -10.22 1.07 3.26
C GLU A 154 -9.72 2.51 3.42
N ALA A 155 -9.43 3.16 2.30
CA ALA A 155 -9.19 4.59 2.23
C ALA A 155 -10.18 5.24 1.26
N GLU A 156 -10.86 6.31 1.68
CA GLU A 156 -11.67 7.16 0.82
C GLU A 156 -10.80 8.32 0.31
N MET A 157 -10.50 8.29 -0.99
CA MET A 157 -9.51 9.17 -1.60
C MET A 157 -9.98 9.78 -2.93
N ASP A 158 -9.49 10.98 -3.23
CA ASP A 158 -9.52 11.59 -4.55
C ASP A 158 -8.09 11.62 -5.09
N LEU A 159 -7.83 10.78 -6.09
CA LEU A 159 -6.52 10.52 -6.63
C LEU A 159 -6.31 11.19 -8.01
N PRO A 160 -5.08 11.64 -8.33
CA PRO A 160 -4.72 12.19 -9.65
C PRO A 160 -4.48 11.07 -10.68
N VAL A 161 -5.47 10.20 -10.90
CA VAL A 161 -5.37 8.94 -11.68
C VAL A 161 -4.90 9.15 -13.11
N CYS A 162 -5.20 10.31 -13.72
CA CYS A 162 -4.83 10.65 -15.11
C CYS A 162 -3.78 11.77 -15.17
N GLN A 163 -3.17 12.13 -14.06
CA GLN A 163 -2.12 13.14 -14.05
C GLN A 163 -0.76 12.47 -14.25
N LYS A 164 -0.19 12.61 -15.43
CA LYS A 164 1.07 12.01 -15.85
C LYS A 164 2.17 12.17 -14.79
N GLY A 165 2.80 11.08 -14.44
CA GLY A 165 3.87 11.01 -13.45
C GLY A 165 3.44 11.13 -11.99
N ALA A 166 2.14 11.28 -11.71
CA ALA A 166 1.62 11.15 -10.34
C ALA A 166 1.64 9.69 -9.91
N TRP A 167 2.08 9.42 -8.69
CA TRP A 167 2.14 8.08 -8.12
C TRP A 167 1.64 8.08 -6.66
N PRO A 168 0.35 8.30 -6.44
CA PRO A 168 -0.26 8.12 -5.13
C PRO A 168 -0.46 6.65 -4.82
N ALA A 169 -0.33 6.29 -3.53
CA ALA A 169 -0.57 4.96 -3.03
C ALA A 169 -1.24 4.94 -1.66
N PHE A 170 -2.05 3.92 -1.43
CA PHE A 170 -2.43 3.41 -0.12
C PHE A 170 -2.04 1.95 -0.04
N TRP A 171 -1.15 1.62 0.89
CA TRP A 171 -0.51 0.32 0.94
C TRP A 171 -0.20 -0.13 2.36
N LEU A 172 0.06 -1.43 2.53
CA LEU A 172 0.31 -2.06 3.80
C LEU A 172 1.63 -2.83 3.74
N VAL A 173 2.42 -2.71 4.79
CA VAL A 173 3.67 -3.47 4.95
C VAL A 173 3.80 -4.05 6.36
N PRO A 174 4.55 -5.15 6.52
CA PRO A 174 4.68 -5.83 7.80
C PRO A 174 5.37 -4.98 8.86
N ALA A 175 4.92 -5.12 10.09
CA ALA A 175 5.52 -4.44 11.24
C ALA A 175 6.92 -4.94 11.56
N LYS A 176 7.26 -6.16 11.12
CA LYS A 176 8.56 -6.80 11.38
C LYS A 176 9.18 -7.36 10.10
N GLY A 177 10.50 -7.46 10.13
CA GLY A 177 11.30 -8.00 9.03
C GLY A 177 11.71 -6.95 8.00
N PRO A 178 12.74 -7.23 7.19
CA PRO A 178 13.14 -6.36 6.10
C PRO A 178 12.21 -6.56 4.90
N TRP A 179 11.85 -5.47 4.22
CA TRP A 179 11.09 -5.53 2.97
C TRP A 179 11.85 -6.32 1.87
N PRO A 180 11.20 -7.16 1.05
CA PRO A 180 9.77 -7.52 1.00
C PRO A 180 9.43 -8.81 1.78
N LEU A 181 10.18 -9.15 2.84
CA LEU A 181 9.86 -10.29 3.71
C LEU A 181 8.52 -10.01 4.43
N HIS A 182 7.65 -11.02 4.49
CA HIS A 182 6.29 -10.96 5.03
C HIS A 182 5.33 -10.08 4.23
N GLY A 183 5.73 -9.68 3.02
CA GLY A 183 4.84 -9.16 2.01
C GLY A 183 4.65 -7.65 1.96
N GLU A 184 3.76 -7.24 1.04
CA GLU A 184 3.23 -5.88 0.84
C GLU A 184 1.89 -6.00 0.12
N ILE A 185 0.93 -5.17 0.48
CA ILE A 185 -0.37 -5.09 -0.18
C ILE A 185 -0.61 -3.64 -0.61
N ASP A 186 -0.76 -3.42 -1.92
CA ASP A 186 -1.07 -2.10 -2.49
C ASP A 186 -2.55 -2.03 -2.87
N ALA A 187 -3.28 -1.04 -2.33
CA ALA A 187 -4.72 -0.94 -2.53
C ALA A 187 -5.25 0.49 -2.36
N PRO A 188 -5.04 1.41 -3.32
CA PRO A 188 -4.50 1.25 -4.68
C PRO A 188 -3.11 1.84 -4.85
N GLU A 189 -2.57 1.66 -6.08
CA GLU A 189 -1.59 2.56 -6.70
C GLU A 189 -2.13 3.12 -8.02
N THR A 190 -1.70 4.33 -8.41
CA THR A 190 -1.92 4.85 -9.76
C THR A 190 -0.64 5.52 -10.27
N ILE A 191 -0.45 5.57 -11.59
CA ILE A 191 0.76 6.15 -12.22
C ILE A 191 0.45 7.25 -13.23
N GLY A 192 -0.78 7.77 -13.21
CA GLY A 192 -1.20 8.85 -14.10
C GLY A 192 -1.60 8.41 -15.51
N ASP A 193 -1.83 7.11 -15.72
CA ASP A 193 -2.18 6.49 -17.01
C ASP A 193 -3.67 6.13 -17.14
N GLY A 194 -4.50 6.56 -16.21
CA GLY A 194 -5.93 6.29 -16.20
C GLY A 194 -6.31 4.92 -15.61
N LYS A 195 -5.39 4.25 -14.95
CA LYS A 195 -5.61 2.95 -14.34
C LYS A 195 -5.37 2.96 -12.84
N VAL A 196 -5.96 1.98 -12.18
CA VAL A 196 -5.75 1.66 -10.76
C VAL A 196 -5.11 0.29 -10.69
N TYR A 197 -4.02 0.19 -9.96
CA TYR A 197 -3.24 -1.02 -9.75
C TYR A 197 -3.44 -1.53 -8.32
N TRP A 198 -3.58 -2.85 -8.20
CA TRP A 198 -3.79 -3.57 -6.96
C TRP A 198 -2.77 -4.70 -6.92
N THR A 199 -1.91 -4.70 -5.94
CA THR A 199 -0.75 -5.59 -5.94
C THR A 199 -0.59 -6.30 -4.60
N ALA A 200 -0.14 -7.56 -4.64
CA ALA A 200 0.41 -8.27 -3.50
C ALA A 200 1.83 -8.70 -3.84
N ILE A 201 2.82 -8.20 -3.10
CA ILE A 201 4.24 -8.51 -3.27
C ILE A 201 4.66 -9.50 -2.20
N THR A 202 5.35 -10.56 -2.58
CA THR A 202 5.75 -11.66 -1.70
C THR A 202 7.22 -12.04 -1.89
N ARG A 203 7.77 -12.73 -0.91
CA ARG A 203 9.05 -13.43 -0.98
C ARG A 203 8.94 -14.89 -0.56
N GLU A 204 7.75 -15.47 -0.56
CA GLU A 204 7.51 -16.85 -0.08
C GLU A 204 8.38 -17.90 -0.77
N ALA A 205 8.74 -17.70 -2.04
CA ALA A 205 9.62 -18.60 -2.82
C ALA A 205 11.11 -18.22 -2.73
N GLY A 206 11.52 -17.43 -1.73
CA GLY A 206 12.90 -16.97 -1.56
C GLY A 206 13.32 -15.83 -2.50
N ARG A 207 12.50 -15.45 -3.47
CA ARG A 207 12.68 -14.32 -4.38
C ARG A 207 11.44 -13.42 -4.36
N ARG A 208 11.62 -12.14 -4.71
CA ARG A 208 10.50 -11.23 -4.89
C ARG A 208 9.62 -11.73 -6.03
N ASP A 209 8.32 -11.82 -5.76
CA ASP A 209 7.28 -12.13 -6.73
C ASP A 209 6.06 -11.23 -6.46
N GLN A 210 5.15 -11.12 -7.41
CA GLN A 210 3.95 -10.29 -7.25
C GLN A 210 2.76 -10.84 -8.01
N GLN A 211 1.57 -10.65 -7.41
CA GLN A 211 0.28 -10.88 -8.03
C GLN A 211 -0.39 -9.52 -8.18
N HIS A 212 -0.95 -9.20 -9.34
CA HIS A 212 -1.56 -7.89 -9.55
C HIS A 212 -2.86 -7.97 -10.35
N ILE A 213 -3.72 -6.98 -10.13
CA ILE A 213 -4.96 -6.72 -10.86
C ILE A 213 -4.90 -5.27 -11.30
N THR A 214 -5.47 -4.98 -12.47
CA THR A 214 -5.57 -3.62 -13.00
C THR A 214 -7.02 -3.33 -13.35
N THR A 215 -7.50 -2.16 -12.95
CA THR A 215 -8.85 -1.69 -13.26
C THR A 215 -8.80 -0.31 -13.91
N PRO A 216 -9.82 0.09 -14.69
CA PRO A 216 -9.97 1.48 -15.10
C PRO A 216 -10.09 2.39 -13.88
N GLY A 217 -9.51 3.58 -13.96
CA GLY A 217 -9.64 4.62 -12.96
C GLY A 217 -10.55 5.77 -13.42
N ASP A 218 -11.00 6.58 -12.47
CA ASP A 218 -11.79 7.79 -12.77
C ASP A 218 -10.88 9.02 -12.88
N CYS A 219 -10.82 9.60 -14.08
CA CYS A 219 -10.05 10.82 -14.35
C CYS A 219 -10.74 12.12 -13.89
N THR A 220 -11.97 12.05 -13.39
CA THR A 220 -12.79 13.25 -13.11
C THR A 220 -12.56 13.86 -11.74
N ARG A 221 -11.58 13.38 -10.97
CA ARG A 221 -11.22 13.88 -9.63
C ARG A 221 -12.42 13.80 -8.67
N ARG A 222 -12.89 12.57 -8.43
CA ARG A 222 -13.96 12.26 -7.49
C ARG A 222 -13.44 11.47 -6.29
N TRP A 223 -14.24 11.44 -5.24
CA TRP A 223 -14.02 10.58 -4.10
C TRP A 223 -14.41 9.15 -4.42
N HIS A 224 -13.50 8.24 -4.19
CA HIS A 224 -13.69 6.81 -4.32
C HIS A 224 -13.19 6.09 -3.08
N ARG A 225 -13.77 4.94 -2.78
CA ARG A 225 -13.33 4.05 -1.72
C ARG A 225 -12.49 2.94 -2.31
N TYR A 226 -11.27 2.85 -1.84
CA TYR A 226 -10.30 1.83 -2.23
C TYR A 226 -10.07 0.93 -1.03
N GLY A 227 -10.38 -0.37 -1.17
CA GLY A 227 -10.35 -1.29 -0.04
C GLY A 227 -9.65 -2.60 -0.36
N VAL A 228 -9.16 -3.24 0.69
CA VAL A 228 -8.60 -4.58 0.63
C VAL A 228 -9.12 -5.43 1.78
N LEU A 229 -9.68 -6.60 1.46
CA LEU A 229 -10.01 -7.64 2.41
C LEU A 229 -8.87 -8.66 2.41
N TRP A 230 -8.03 -8.59 3.43
CA TRP A 230 -6.94 -9.52 3.64
C TRP A 230 -7.36 -10.62 4.62
N ARG A 231 -7.34 -11.86 4.15
CA ARG A 231 -7.67 -13.08 4.88
C ARG A 231 -6.49 -14.05 4.85
N PRO A 232 -6.47 -15.10 5.70
CA PRO A 232 -5.41 -16.11 5.66
C PRO A 232 -5.25 -16.83 4.32
N ASP A 233 -6.33 -16.93 3.54
CA ASP A 233 -6.41 -17.68 2.29
C ASP A 233 -6.47 -16.81 1.03
N SER A 234 -6.94 -15.56 1.16
CA SER A 234 -7.22 -14.69 0.02
C SER A 234 -7.08 -13.21 0.34
N ILE A 235 -6.73 -12.43 -0.70
CA ILE A 235 -6.71 -10.96 -0.68
C ILE A 235 -7.69 -10.51 -1.77
N GLY A 236 -8.82 -9.92 -1.35
CA GLY A 236 -9.82 -9.34 -2.24
C GLY A 236 -9.67 -7.83 -2.31
N TYR A 237 -9.64 -7.26 -3.50
CA TYR A 237 -9.56 -5.81 -3.73
C TYR A 237 -10.92 -5.23 -4.08
N TYR A 238 -11.22 -4.05 -3.54
CA TYR A 238 -12.54 -3.43 -3.63
C TYR A 238 -12.43 -1.98 -4.11
N TYR A 239 -13.24 -1.63 -5.10
CA TYR A 239 -13.40 -0.28 -5.60
C TYR A 239 -14.85 0.15 -5.38
N ASP A 240 -15.08 1.20 -4.59
CA ASP A 240 -16.42 1.65 -4.15
C ASP A 240 -17.26 0.54 -3.50
N GLY A 241 -16.58 -0.36 -2.78
CA GLY A 241 -17.21 -1.50 -2.11
C GLY A 241 -17.47 -2.71 -2.99
N HIS A 242 -17.22 -2.63 -4.30
CA HIS A 242 -17.35 -3.75 -5.23
C HIS A 242 -16.05 -4.51 -5.37
N LEU A 243 -16.11 -5.84 -5.30
CA LEU A 243 -14.94 -6.70 -5.54
C LEU A 243 -14.48 -6.54 -7.00
N VAL A 244 -13.26 -6.06 -7.20
CA VAL A 244 -12.66 -5.90 -8.54
C VAL A 244 -11.68 -7.01 -8.89
N GLY A 245 -11.26 -7.79 -7.92
CA GLY A 245 -10.44 -8.96 -8.11
C GLY A 245 -9.93 -9.56 -6.81
N GLN A 246 -9.38 -10.75 -6.91
CA GLN A 246 -8.89 -11.50 -5.76
C GLN A 246 -7.63 -12.29 -6.15
N VAL A 247 -6.69 -12.36 -5.22
CA VAL A 247 -5.49 -13.20 -5.33
C VAL A 247 -5.36 -14.10 -4.09
N ARG A 248 -4.52 -15.13 -4.16
CA ARG A 248 -4.19 -15.96 -3.01
C ARG A 248 -3.33 -15.17 -2.03
N THR A 249 -3.58 -15.32 -0.74
CA THR A 249 -2.66 -14.82 0.28
C THR A 249 -1.37 -15.64 0.25
N PRO A 250 -0.20 -15.01 0.02
CA PRO A 250 1.08 -15.69 0.11
C PRO A 250 1.35 -16.24 1.50
N ALA A 251 2.07 -17.37 1.60
CA ALA A 251 2.31 -18.04 2.87
C ALA A 251 3.21 -17.25 3.83
N ASP A 252 3.97 -16.30 3.33
CA ASP A 252 4.81 -15.42 4.13
C ASP A 252 4.06 -14.22 4.78
N TYR A 253 2.76 -14.03 4.49
CA TYR A 253 1.93 -12.96 5.05
C TYR A 253 1.41 -13.32 6.46
N VAL A 254 2.31 -13.41 7.42
CA VAL A 254 2.04 -13.90 8.80
C VAL A 254 2.26 -12.85 9.87
N GLU A 255 2.73 -11.66 9.51
CA GLU A 255 2.96 -10.56 10.45
C GLU A 255 1.88 -9.50 10.32
N PRO A 256 1.49 -8.82 11.42
CA PRO A 256 0.62 -7.65 11.33
C PRO A 256 1.22 -6.59 10.40
N MET A 257 0.36 -5.92 9.63
CA MET A 257 0.76 -4.83 8.74
C MET A 257 0.27 -3.48 9.24
N TYR A 258 1.07 -2.44 9.02
CA TYR A 258 0.68 -1.05 9.19
C TYR A 258 0.38 -0.41 7.84
N MET A 259 -0.36 0.69 7.86
CA MET A 259 -0.80 1.40 6.66
C MET A 259 0.14 2.55 6.30
N ILE A 260 0.27 2.82 5.01
CA ILE A 260 0.99 3.95 4.45
C ILE A 260 0.12 4.64 3.41
N LEU A 261 0.16 5.97 3.42
CA LEU A 261 -0.35 6.84 2.37
C LEU A 261 0.80 7.69 1.88
N ASP A 262 1.00 7.78 0.58
CA ASP A 262 2.00 8.66 -0.01
C ASP A 262 1.62 9.18 -1.40
N LEU A 263 2.29 10.23 -1.81
CA LEU A 263 2.18 10.80 -3.15
C LEU A 263 3.56 10.85 -3.79
N GLY A 264 3.93 9.80 -4.52
CA GLY A 264 5.11 9.79 -5.37
C GLY A 264 4.96 10.70 -6.60
N VAL A 265 6.06 11.19 -7.13
CA VAL A 265 6.12 11.89 -8.40
C VAL A 265 7.30 11.39 -9.21
N GLY A 266 7.00 10.94 -10.43
CA GLY A 266 8.01 10.45 -11.36
C GLY A 266 8.74 9.19 -10.91
N GLY A 267 9.55 8.63 -11.78
CA GLY A 267 10.31 7.43 -11.53
C GLY A 267 10.31 6.48 -12.72
N SER A 268 10.85 5.28 -12.54
CA SER A 268 10.95 4.31 -13.62
C SER A 268 9.59 3.78 -14.09
N TRP A 269 8.64 3.64 -13.18
CA TRP A 269 7.31 3.11 -13.48
C TRP A 269 6.31 4.19 -13.93
N PRO A 270 6.06 5.28 -13.19
CA PRO A 270 5.13 6.32 -13.64
C PRO A 270 5.68 7.20 -14.77
N GLY A 271 6.97 7.10 -15.06
CA GLY A 271 7.64 8.02 -15.98
C GLY A 271 7.78 9.43 -15.42
N PRO A 272 8.30 10.39 -16.22
CA PRO A 272 8.42 11.78 -15.78
C PRO A 272 7.03 12.45 -15.76
N PRO A 273 6.80 13.38 -14.81
CA PRO A 273 5.60 14.21 -14.82
C PRO A 273 5.57 15.14 -16.03
N ASP A 274 4.40 15.74 -16.30
CA ASP A 274 4.30 16.81 -17.29
C ASP A 274 5.34 17.90 -16.96
N PRO A 275 6.18 18.33 -17.91
CA PRO A 275 7.18 19.39 -17.69
C PRO A 275 6.59 20.70 -17.15
N ALA A 276 5.35 21.03 -17.52
CA ALA A 276 4.63 22.19 -17.05
C ALA A 276 4.04 22.03 -15.64
N ALA A 277 3.98 20.80 -15.11
CA ALA A 277 3.45 20.57 -13.80
C ALA A 277 4.39 21.14 -12.72
N THR A 278 3.85 21.97 -11.85
CA THR A 278 4.54 22.51 -10.67
C THR A 278 4.00 21.94 -9.38
N GLN A 279 2.82 21.31 -9.44
CA GLN A 279 2.12 20.77 -8.29
C GLN A 279 1.26 19.56 -8.70
N ILE A 280 1.20 18.58 -7.80
CA ILE A 280 0.29 17.42 -7.87
C ILE A 280 -0.35 17.26 -6.50
N THR A 281 -1.63 16.88 -6.42
CA THR A 281 -2.35 16.68 -5.17
C THR A 281 -3.09 15.36 -5.12
N MET A 282 -3.09 14.71 -3.95
CA MET A 282 -4.08 13.71 -3.57
C MET A 282 -4.83 14.18 -2.32
N ARG A 283 -6.06 13.71 -2.16
CA ARG A 283 -6.87 14.00 -0.97
C ARG A 283 -7.35 12.70 -0.34
N VAL A 284 -7.37 12.67 0.99
CA VAL A 284 -7.80 11.50 1.76
C VAL A 284 -8.82 11.96 2.78
N ARG A 285 -10.06 11.51 2.62
CA ARG A 285 -11.16 11.87 3.52
C ARG A 285 -11.19 11.02 4.77
N ARG A 286 -10.94 9.73 4.60
CA ARG A 286 -11.02 8.78 5.70
C ARG A 286 -10.13 7.57 5.44
N VAL A 287 -9.54 7.02 6.50
CA VAL A 287 -8.89 5.72 6.50
C VAL A 287 -9.48 4.88 7.62
N THR A 288 -9.92 3.68 7.30
CA THR A 288 -10.60 2.81 8.28
C THR A 288 -10.07 1.38 8.15
N ALA A 289 -9.94 0.70 9.29
CA ALA A 289 -9.66 -0.73 9.31
C ALA A 289 -10.67 -1.47 10.21
N TRP A 290 -11.04 -2.68 9.80
CA TRP A 290 -11.91 -3.58 10.56
C TRP A 290 -11.24 -4.93 10.71
N PRO A 291 -11.30 -5.57 11.89
CA PRO A 291 -10.85 -6.93 12.05
C PRO A 291 -11.77 -7.90 11.28
N LEU A 292 -11.27 -9.09 10.97
CA LEU A 292 -12.17 -10.16 10.50
C LEU A 292 -13.22 -10.46 11.57
N PRO A 293 -14.47 -10.75 11.18
CA PRO A 293 -15.46 -11.27 12.10
C PRO A 293 -14.93 -12.54 12.81
N ARG A 294 -15.20 -12.63 14.10
CA ARG A 294 -14.86 -13.82 14.90
C ARG A 294 -15.76 -14.97 14.59
#